data_1d7b1244ca04b1851127d3bd493eeb70
#
_entry.id   1d7b1244ca04b1851127d3bd493eeb70
#
_cell.length_a   1.000
_cell.length_b   1.000
_cell.length_c   1.000
_cell.angle_alpha   90.00
_cell.angle_beta   90.00
_cell.angle_gamma   90.00
#
_symmetry.space_group_name_H-M   'P 1'
#
loop_
_entity.id
_entity.type
_entity.pdbx_description
1 polymer ?
#
loop_
_entity_poly.entity_id
_entity_poly.type
_entity_poly.pdbx_seq_one_letter_code
_entity_poly.pdbx_strand_id
1 'polypeptide(L)'
;MFQDRIDAGLALATHLQHYKNVDGVTLAVPRGGVPVAFPVAKILQLPLEIILSKKIGHPTHKEFAIGAVSLTGQVISPHAFASDEYIKQETINIREQLKASYAQYMGERKPTPLKDKIVIIIDDGVATGYTLLSTIEMIRKEAPKKVVVAVPVASKQAAQKLSEVADEFVCAWIPSRFHSVGEFYEDFTQVSDEEVIKMLNPHPPPAGGGNEE
;
A
#
# COMPACT_ATOMS: atom_id res chain seq x y z
N MET A 1 15.11 14.65 9.32
CA MET A 1 13.97 15.06 8.48
C MET A 1 14.28 14.59 7.07
N PHE A 2 13.32 14.02 6.35
CA PHE A 2 13.49 13.62 4.95
C PHE A 2 13.25 14.83 4.04
N GLN A 3 13.98 14.96 2.95
CA GLN A 3 13.73 16.03 1.98
C GLN A 3 12.37 15.84 1.31
N ASP A 4 12.11 14.62 0.82
CA ASP A 4 10.87 14.21 0.19
C ASP A 4 10.64 12.70 0.37
N ARG A 5 9.60 12.15 -0.29
CA ARG A 5 9.29 10.72 -0.23
C ARG A 5 10.33 9.83 -0.94
N ILE A 6 11.03 10.34 -1.94
CA ILE A 6 12.10 9.58 -2.61
C ILE A 6 13.30 9.44 -1.67
N ASP A 7 13.71 10.53 -1.01
CA ASP A 7 14.78 10.51 0.00
C ASP A 7 14.44 9.56 1.16
N ALA A 8 13.20 9.62 1.64
CA ALA A 8 12.70 8.70 2.66
C ALA A 8 12.75 7.23 2.21
N GLY A 9 12.43 6.96 0.95
CA GLY A 9 12.53 5.63 0.36
C GLY A 9 13.98 5.14 0.23
N LEU A 10 14.92 6.00 -0.13
CA LEU A 10 16.36 5.68 -0.16
C LEU A 10 16.86 5.32 1.25
N ALA A 11 16.49 6.11 2.27
CA ALA A 11 16.81 5.81 3.66
C ALA A 11 16.21 4.47 4.11
N LEU A 12 14.93 4.22 3.80
CA LEU A 12 14.24 2.96 4.15
C LEU A 12 14.90 1.75 3.50
N ALA A 13 15.35 1.87 2.24
CA ALA A 13 16.00 0.78 1.51
C ALA A 13 17.28 0.27 2.19
N THR A 14 17.98 1.11 2.97
CA THR A 14 19.18 0.69 3.70
C THR A 14 18.87 -0.37 4.76
N HIS A 15 17.66 -0.34 5.35
CA HIS A 15 17.21 -1.29 6.36
C HIS A 15 16.65 -2.59 5.75
N LEU A 16 16.42 -2.62 4.42
CA LEU A 16 15.78 -3.72 3.72
C LEU A 16 16.74 -4.52 2.82
N GLN A 17 18.05 -4.24 2.85
CA GLN A 17 19.05 -4.83 1.95
C GLN A 17 19.07 -6.36 1.96
N HIS A 18 18.71 -6.99 3.07
CA HIS A 18 18.64 -8.45 3.20
C HIS A 18 17.48 -9.08 2.40
N TYR A 19 16.56 -8.26 1.86
CA TYR A 19 15.51 -8.68 0.92
C TYR A 19 15.88 -8.52 -0.55
N LYS A 20 17.12 -8.15 -0.87
CA LYS A 20 17.54 -8.00 -2.26
C LYS A 20 17.50 -9.33 -3.01
N ASN A 21 16.87 -9.34 -4.18
CA ASN A 21 16.73 -10.53 -5.05
C ASN A 21 16.00 -11.73 -4.43
N VAL A 22 15.21 -11.55 -3.41
CA VAL A 22 14.35 -12.62 -2.87
C VAL A 22 13.16 -12.88 -3.80
N ASP A 23 12.52 -14.05 -3.68
CA ASP A 23 11.21 -14.27 -4.32
C ASP A 23 10.14 -13.48 -3.56
N GLY A 24 9.92 -12.25 -3.98
CA GLY A 24 9.07 -11.30 -3.29
C GLY A 24 8.52 -10.19 -4.17
N VAL A 25 7.73 -9.32 -3.58
CA VAL A 25 7.09 -8.16 -4.21
C VAL A 25 7.01 -7.00 -3.23
N THR A 26 7.23 -5.78 -3.72
CA THR A 26 6.95 -4.54 -2.98
C THR A 26 5.55 -4.05 -3.33
N LEU A 27 4.69 -3.89 -2.32
CA LEU A 27 3.34 -3.38 -2.46
C LEU A 27 3.26 -1.97 -1.86
N ALA A 28 3.15 -0.96 -2.71
CA ALA A 28 2.97 0.42 -2.27
C ALA A 28 1.51 0.72 -1.93
N VAL A 29 1.26 1.43 -0.84
CA VAL A 29 -0.06 2.00 -0.53
C VAL A 29 -0.19 3.35 -1.25
N PRO A 30 -1.03 3.47 -2.29
CA PRO A 30 -1.15 4.74 -3.00
C PRO A 30 -1.85 5.82 -2.17
N ARG A 31 -1.59 7.09 -2.46
CA ARG A 31 -0.63 7.56 -3.44
C ARG A 31 0.75 7.76 -2.82
N GLY A 32 0.81 8.20 -1.55
CA GLY A 32 2.03 8.60 -0.85
C GLY A 32 3.09 7.50 -0.73
N GLY A 33 2.68 6.25 -0.57
CA GLY A 33 3.60 5.12 -0.48
C GLY A 33 4.35 4.80 -1.79
N VAL A 34 3.83 5.23 -2.97
CA VAL A 34 4.46 4.89 -4.25
C VAL A 34 5.83 5.56 -4.44
N PRO A 35 6.02 6.88 -4.20
CA PRO A 35 7.33 7.49 -4.28
C PRO A 35 8.36 6.92 -3.29
N VAL A 36 7.91 6.46 -2.12
CA VAL A 36 8.78 5.77 -1.15
C VAL A 36 9.15 4.37 -1.64
N ALA A 37 8.19 3.63 -2.15
CA ALA A 37 8.41 2.25 -2.60
C ALA A 37 9.24 2.17 -3.90
N PHE A 38 9.18 3.18 -4.75
CA PHE A 38 9.89 3.19 -6.03
C PHE A 38 11.42 2.99 -5.89
N PRO A 39 12.17 3.78 -5.12
CA PRO A 39 13.60 3.53 -4.91
C PRO A 39 13.86 2.23 -4.15
N VAL A 40 13.01 1.84 -3.19
CA VAL A 40 13.14 0.57 -2.47
C VAL A 40 13.07 -0.61 -3.43
N ALA A 41 12.04 -0.70 -4.26
CA ALA A 41 11.86 -1.77 -5.23
C ALA A 41 13.03 -1.87 -6.21
N LYS A 42 13.53 -0.73 -6.69
CA LYS A 42 14.67 -0.65 -7.59
C LYS A 42 15.97 -1.15 -6.95
N ILE A 43 16.24 -0.76 -5.71
CA ILE A 43 17.44 -1.16 -4.95
C ILE A 43 17.38 -2.65 -4.59
N LEU A 44 16.22 -3.14 -4.17
CA LEU A 44 16.00 -4.54 -3.82
C LEU A 44 15.88 -5.45 -5.04
N GLN A 45 15.69 -4.89 -6.24
CA GLN A 45 15.42 -5.63 -7.49
C GLN A 45 14.16 -6.50 -7.36
N LEU A 46 13.12 -5.95 -6.77
CA LEU A 46 11.82 -6.60 -6.62
C LEU A 46 10.77 -5.90 -7.49
N PRO A 47 9.74 -6.61 -7.96
CA PRO A 47 8.59 -5.99 -8.61
C PRO A 47 7.96 -4.92 -7.72
N LEU A 48 7.57 -3.80 -8.31
CA LEU A 48 6.77 -2.75 -7.66
C LEU A 48 5.33 -2.84 -8.14
N GLU A 49 4.43 -3.00 -7.19
CA GLU A 49 2.99 -2.98 -7.39
C GLU A 49 2.29 -2.10 -6.35
N ILE A 50 1.00 -1.92 -6.52
CA ILE A 50 0.16 -1.19 -5.57
C ILE A 50 -0.83 -2.12 -4.88
N ILE A 51 -1.13 -1.84 -3.63
CA ILE A 51 -2.24 -2.43 -2.91
C ILE A 51 -3.36 -1.40 -2.75
N LEU A 52 -4.50 -1.69 -3.37
CA LEU A 52 -5.70 -0.87 -3.26
C LEU A 52 -6.68 -1.52 -2.31
N SER A 53 -7.18 -0.75 -1.36
CA SER A 53 -8.24 -1.18 -0.46
C SER A 53 -9.25 -0.05 -0.21
N LYS A 54 -10.48 -0.43 0.10
CA LYS A 54 -11.55 0.50 0.46
C LYS A 54 -12.36 -0.04 1.62
N LYS A 55 -12.76 0.84 2.56
CA LYS A 55 -13.64 0.47 3.66
C LYS A 55 -15.03 0.08 3.16
N ILE A 56 -15.66 -0.90 3.79
CA ILE A 56 -17.11 -1.12 3.70
C ILE A 56 -17.75 -0.28 4.81
N GLY A 57 -18.54 0.71 4.43
CA GLY A 57 -19.27 1.54 5.40
C GLY A 57 -20.53 0.84 5.91
N HIS A 58 -20.92 1.13 7.15
CA HIS A 58 -22.20 0.66 7.71
C HIS A 58 -23.38 1.18 6.86
N PRO A 59 -24.46 0.40 6.66
CA PRO A 59 -25.57 0.78 5.76
C PRO A 59 -26.23 2.12 6.11
N THR A 60 -26.36 2.47 7.37
CA THR A 60 -26.97 3.72 7.84
C THR A 60 -25.95 4.79 8.27
N HIS A 61 -24.69 4.42 8.50
CA HIS A 61 -23.60 5.31 8.95
C HIS A 61 -22.35 5.04 8.14
N LYS A 62 -22.31 5.50 6.90
CA LYS A 62 -21.23 5.18 5.92
C LYS A 62 -19.81 5.49 6.41
N GLU A 63 -19.66 6.45 7.33
CA GLU A 63 -18.35 6.76 7.93
C GLU A 63 -17.85 5.69 8.90
N PHE A 64 -18.74 4.93 9.50
CA PHE A 64 -18.38 3.80 10.35
C PHE A 64 -18.03 2.58 9.50
N ALA A 65 -16.75 2.18 9.56
CA ALA A 65 -16.27 1.03 8.79
C ALA A 65 -16.65 -0.29 9.46
N ILE A 66 -17.31 -1.18 8.71
CA ILE A 66 -17.65 -2.54 9.11
C ILE A 66 -16.78 -3.60 8.45
N GLY A 67 -15.87 -3.18 7.59
CA GLY A 67 -14.92 -4.03 6.90
C GLY A 67 -14.07 -3.27 5.91
N ALA A 68 -13.22 -4.00 5.21
CA ALA A 68 -12.40 -3.50 4.10
C ALA A 68 -12.32 -4.54 2.98
N VAL A 69 -12.17 -4.07 1.75
CA VAL A 69 -12.08 -4.88 0.53
C VAL A 69 -10.85 -4.45 -0.25
N SER A 70 -10.10 -5.43 -0.77
CA SER A 70 -9.09 -5.26 -1.81
C SER A 70 -9.56 -5.94 -3.10
N LEU A 71 -8.71 -5.93 -4.13
CA LEU A 71 -9.00 -6.64 -5.40
C LEU A 71 -9.24 -8.13 -5.17
N THR A 72 -8.50 -8.75 -4.29
CA THR A 72 -8.43 -10.21 -4.09
C THR A 72 -9.00 -10.65 -2.74
N GLY A 73 -8.95 -9.78 -1.71
CA GLY A 73 -9.32 -10.08 -0.34
C GLY A 73 -10.45 -9.22 0.22
N GLN A 74 -10.98 -9.63 1.36
CA GLN A 74 -11.86 -8.81 2.19
C GLN A 74 -11.72 -9.20 3.65
N VAL A 75 -11.98 -8.23 4.54
CA VAL A 75 -12.05 -8.39 5.98
C VAL A 75 -13.35 -7.79 6.46
N ILE A 76 -14.13 -8.54 7.22
CA ILE A 76 -15.39 -8.07 7.81
C ILE A 76 -15.25 -8.12 9.33
N SER A 77 -15.64 -7.05 9.99
CA SER A 77 -15.67 -6.99 11.46
C SER A 77 -16.62 -8.04 12.01
N PRO A 78 -16.25 -8.78 13.07
CA PRO A 78 -17.17 -9.69 13.77
C PRO A 78 -18.44 -8.98 14.31
N HIS A 79 -18.37 -7.67 14.49
CA HIS A 79 -19.45 -6.82 14.94
C HIS A 79 -20.02 -5.94 13.80
N ALA A 80 -19.97 -6.44 12.56
CA ALA A 80 -20.61 -5.79 11.42
C ALA A 80 -22.13 -5.94 11.53
N PHE A 81 -22.81 -5.00 12.18
CA PHE A 81 -24.28 -4.97 12.27
C PHE A 81 -24.88 -4.60 10.90
N ALA A 82 -24.73 -5.49 9.92
CA ALA A 82 -25.25 -5.35 8.56
C ALA A 82 -25.62 -6.73 8.01
N SER A 83 -26.59 -6.79 7.08
CA SER A 83 -26.98 -8.05 6.45
C SER A 83 -25.88 -8.57 5.50
N ASP A 84 -25.79 -9.89 5.36
CA ASP A 84 -24.87 -10.54 4.44
C ASP A 84 -25.07 -10.07 2.98
N GLU A 85 -26.33 -9.84 2.60
CA GLU A 85 -26.68 -9.34 1.26
C GLU A 85 -26.11 -7.94 1.02
N TYR A 86 -26.22 -7.04 2.02
CA TYR A 86 -25.63 -5.71 1.93
C TYR A 86 -24.10 -5.79 1.80
N ILE A 87 -23.44 -6.59 2.63
CA ILE A 87 -21.98 -6.77 2.62
C ILE A 87 -21.53 -7.30 1.26
N LYS A 88 -22.23 -8.30 0.72
CA LYS A 88 -21.95 -8.90 -0.59
C LYS A 88 -22.08 -7.87 -1.72
N GLN A 89 -23.19 -7.13 -1.76
CA GLN A 89 -23.42 -6.12 -2.80
C GLN A 89 -22.39 -5.00 -2.73
N GLU A 90 -22.11 -4.49 -1.54
CA GLU A 90 -21.11 -3.42 -1.35
C GLU A 90 -19.70 -3.90 -1.70
N THR A 91 -19.36 -5.16 -1.39
CA THR A 91 -18.10 -5.77 -1.81
C THR A 91 -17.94 -5.81 -3.33
N ILE A 92 -19.01 -6.17 -4.06
CA ILE A 92 -19.00 -6.18 -5.53
C ILE A 92 -18.75 -4.76 -6.06
N ASN A 93 -19.54 -3.79 -5.59
CA ASN A 93 -19.44 -2.39 -6.01
C ASN A 93 -18.03 -1.81 -5.76
N ILE A 94 -17.46 -2.09 -4.58
CA ILE A 94 -16.12 -1.65 -4.22
C ILE A 94 -15.08 -2.30 -5.13
N ARG A 95 -15.17 -3.60 -5.39
CA ARG A 95 -14.21 -4.30 -6.27
C ARG A 95 -14.21 -3.77 -7.68
N GLU A 96 -15.35 -3.40 -8.23
CA GLU A 96 -15.44 -2.75 -9.56
C GLU A 96 -14.70 -1.41 -9.57
N GLN A 97 -14.90 -0.59 -8.54
CA GLN A 97 -14.17 0.66 -8.40
C GLN A 97 -12.65 0.44 -8.25
N LEU A 98 -12.24 -0.55 -7.44
CA LEU A 98 -10.83 -0.88 -7.26
C LEU A 98 -10.19 -1.41 -8.55
N LYS A 99 -10.91 -2.21 -9.35
CA LYS A 99 -10.44 -2.67 -10.68
C LYS A 99 -10.19 -1.49 -11.62
N ALA A 100 -11.13 -0.55 -11.68
CA ALA A 100 -10.97 0.65 -12.50
C ALA A 100 -9.75 1.48 -12.06
N SER A 101 -9.59 1.71 -10.75
CA SER A 101 -8.42 2.42 -10.19
C SER A 101 -7.12 1.66 -10.44
N TYR A 102 -7.11 0.34 -10.30
CA TYR A 102 -5.93 -0.47 -10.57
C TYR A 102 -5.53 -0.39 -12.04
N ALA A 103 -6.49 -0.50 -12.97
CA ALA A 103 -6.24 -0.35 -14.39
C ALA A 103 -5.71 1.04 -14.76
N GLN A 104 -6.17 2.10 -14.09
CA GLN A 104 -5.65 3.45 -14.26
C GLN A 104 -4.14 3.54 -13.92
N TYR A 105 -3.70 2.94 -12.82
CA TYR A 105 -2.30 2.99 -12.38
C TYR A 105 -1.41 1.96 -13.06
N MET A 106 -1.91 0.74 -13.24
CA MET A 106 -1.10 -0.42 -13.66
C MET A 106 -1.32 -0.82 -15.12
N GLY A 107 -2.28 -0.18 -15.82
CA GLY A 107 -2.66 -0.56 -17.19
C GLY A 107 -3.25 -1.97 -17.25
N GLU A 108 -2.82 -2.75 -18.24
CA GLU A 108 -3.29 -4.13 -18.44
C GLU A 108 -2.58 -5.18 -17.57
N ARG A 109 -1.65 -4.74 -16.70
CA ARG A 109 -0.94 -5.65 -15.80
C ARG A 109 -1.92 -6.31 -14.83
N LYS A 110 -1.75 -7.61 -14.62
CA LYS A 110 -2.48 -8.34 -13.59
C LYS A 110 -1.72 -8.28 -12.27
N PRO A 111 -2.43 -8.24 -11.13
CA PRO A 111 -1.77 -8.33 -9.82
C PRO A 111 -0.89 -9.57 -9.72
N THR A 112 0.31 -9.43 -9.16
CA THR A 112 1.20 -10.54 -8.89
C THR A 112 0.59 -11.46 -7.82
N PRO A 113 0.51 -12.78 -8.04
CA PRO A 113 0.09 -13.72 -7.01
C PRO A 113 1.02 -13.63 -5.79
N LEU A 114 0.46 -13.51 -4.59
CA LEU A 114 1.25 -13.33 -3.36
C LEU A 114 1.60 -14.65 -2.65
N LYS A 115 0.96 -15.75 -3.07
CA LYS A 115 1.19 -17.07 -2.46
C LYS A 115 2.68 -17.44 -2.47
N ASP A 116 3.18 -17.88 -1.32
CA ASP A 116 4.55 -18.32 -1.07
C ASP A 116 5.63 -17.24 -1.26
N LYS A 117 5.25 -15.97 -1.51
CA LYS A 117 6.19 -14.85 -1.69
C LYS A 117 6.43 -14.04 -0.43
N ILE A 118 7.58 -13.37 -0.37
CA ILE A 118 7.83 -12.31 0.61
C ILE A 118 7.14 -11.04 0.12
N VAL A 119 6.21 -10.53 0.90
CA VAL A 119 5.44 -9.32 0.57
C VAL A 119 5.91 -8.17 1.45
N ILE A 120 6.44 -7.11 0.84
CA ILE A 120 6.89 -5.90 1.55
C ILE A 120 5.88 -4.78 1.28
N ILE A 121 5.08 -4.44 2.29
CA ILE A 121 4.09 -3.36 2.22
C ILE A 121 4.79 -2.06 2.59
N ILE A 122 4.66 -1.04 1.73
CA ILE A 122 5.34 0.26 1.89
C ILE A 122 4.31 1.39 1.85
N ASP A 123 4.41 2.29 2.83
CA ASP A 123 3.66 3.55 2.89
C ASP A 123 4.59 4.71 3.22
N ASP A 124 4.14 5.98 3.07
CA ASP A 124 4.97 7.18 3.35
C ASP A 124 5.13 7.47 4.85
N GLY A 125 4.36 6.82 5.68
CA GLY A 125 4.44 6.87 7.14
C GLY A 125 3.15 6.40 7.78
N VAL A 126 3.19 6.18 9.08
CA VAL A 126 2.01 5.66 9.77
C VAL A 126 1.74 6.35 11.09
N ALA A 127 0.53 6.91 11.22
CA ALA A 127 0.05 7.56 12.44
C ALA A 127 -0.70 6.58 13.35
N THR A 128 -1.75 5.94 12.87
CA THR A 128 -2.63 5.05 13.64
C THR A 128 -2.47 3.57 13.30
N GLY A 129 -2.06 3.25 12.08
CA GLY A 129 -1.83 1.91 11.58
C GLY A 129 -3.07 1.15 11.09
N TYR A 130 -4.29 1.66 11.26
CA TYR A 130 -5.51 0.89 10.94
C TYR A 130 -5.60 0.46 9.46
N THR A 131 -5.18 1.30 8.53
CA THR A 131 -5.15 0.95 7.10
C THR A 131 -4.20 -0.22 6.85
N LEU A 132 -2.99 -0.16 7.42
CA LEU A 132 -2.00 -1.24 7.25
C LEU A 132 -2.43 -2.53 7.96
N LEU A 133 -3.08 -2.44 9.13
CA LEU A 133 -3.61 -3.63 9.82
C LEU A 133 -4.61 -4.38 8.95
N SER A 134 -5.60 -3.69 8.38
CA SER A 134 -6.58 -4.32 7.48
C SER A 134 -5.92 -4.82 6.19
N THR A 135 -4.90 -4.14 5.68
CA THR A 135 -4.12 -4.55 4.51
C THR A 135 -3.36 -5.85 4.80
N ILE A 136 -2.67 -5.95 5.94
CA ILE A 136 -1.97 -7.19 6.37
C ILE A 136 -2.95 -8.36 6.45
N GLU A 137 -4.10 -8.16 7.09
CA GLU A 137 -5.11 -9.20 7.25
C GLU A 137 -5.65 -9.71 5.91
N MET A 138 -5.87 -8.82 4.93
CA MET A 138 -6.27 -9.20 3.58
C MET A 138 -5.18 -9.97 2.86
N ILE A 139 -3.92 -9.51 2.93
CA ILE A 139 -2.78 -10.15 2.27
C ILE A 139 -2.51 -11.55 2.84
N ARG A 140 -2.65 -11.75 4.16
CA ARG A 140 -2.46 -13.06 4.77
C ARG A 140 -3.42 -14.13 4.24
N LYS A 141 -4.61 -13.76 3.75
CA LYS A 141 -5.55 -14.68 3.10
C LYS A 141 -5.06 -15.22 1.76
N GLU A 142 -4.07 -14.57 1.16
CA GLU A 142 -3.41 -15.03 -0.07
C GLU A 142 -2.22 -15.96 0.19
N ALA A 143 -2.02 -16.37 1.46
CA ALA A 143 -0.98 -17.29 1.91
C ALA A 143 0.46 -16.90 1.48
N PRO A 144 0.90 -15.65 1.76
CA PRO A 144 2.28 -15.25 1.51
C PRO A 144 3.22 -16.04 2.43
N LYS A 145 4.49 -16.18 2.02
CA LYS A 145 5.55 -16.76 2.85
C LYS A 145 5.89 -15.88 4.05
N LYS A 146 5.90 -14.56 3.84
CA LYS A 146 6.22 -13.57 4.87
C LYS A 146 5.56 -12.22 4.52
N VAL A 147 5.05 -11.51 5.51
CA VAL A 147 4.52 -10.14 5.39
C VAL A 147 5.42 -9.20 6.17
N VAL A 148 6.06 -8.29 5.46
CA VAL A 148 6.90 -7.23 6.00
C VAL A 148 6.18 -5.90 5.82
N VAL A 149 6.14 -5.09 6.86
CA VAL A 149 5.68 -3.69 6.75
C VAL A 149 6.88 -2.78 6.89
N ALA A 150 7.07 -1.89 5.95
CA ALA A 150 8.21 -0.98 5.92
C ALA A 150 7.76 0.45 5.67
N VAL A 151 8.09 1.36 6.60
CA VAL A 151 7.71 2.78 6.52
C VAL A 151 8.87 3.68 6.96
N PRO A 152 9.03 4.88 6.38
CA PRO A 152 10.06 5.81 6.80
C PRO A 152 9.86 6.32 8.24
N VAL A 153 8.62 6.57 8.63
CA VAL A 153 8.28 7.12 9.94
C VAL A 153 7.00 6.50 10.50
N ALA A 154 6.98 6.27 11.80
CA ALA A 154 5.82 5.73 12.51
C ALA A 154 5.63 6.37 13.89
N SER A 155 4.38 6.53 14.33
CA SER A 155 4.09 6.77 15.73
C SER A 155 4.48 5.53 16.56
N LYS A 156 4.83 5.72 17.84
CA LYS A 156 5.12 4.60 18.75
C LYS A 156 3.97 3.60 18.84
N GLN A 157 2.73 4.11 18.89
CA GLN A 157 1.53 3.26 18.98
C GLN A 157 1.31 2.43 17.69
N ALA A 158 1.50 3.04 16.52
CA ALA A 158 1.39 2.32 15.25
C ALA A 158 2.49 1.28 15.09
N ALA A 159 3.74 1.64 15.44
CA ALA A 159 4.88 0.72 15.39
C ALA A 159 4.63 -0.52 16.26
N GLN A 160 4.15 -0.33 17.51
CA GLN A 160 3.82 -1.45 18.39
C GLN A 160 2.76 -2.36 17.78
N LYS A 161 1.61 -1.80 17.35
CA LYS A 161 0.49 -2.57 16.76
C LYS A 161 0.92 -3.36 15.52
N LEU A 162 1.69 -2.73 14.63
CA LEU A 162 2.13 -3.36 13.39
C LEU A 162 3.17 -4.45 13.63
N SER A 163 4.06 -4.25 14.61
CA SER A 163 5.04 -5.27 15.02
C SER A 163 4.39 -6.54 15.61
N GLU A 164 3.19 -6.45 16.16
CA GLU A 164 2.44 -7.59 16.72
C GLU A 164 1.79 -8.46 15.63
N VAL A 165 1.50 -7.90 14.43
CA VAL A 165 0.74 -8.59 13.39
C VAL A 165 1.51 -8.87 12.10
N ALA A 166 2.53 -8.07 11.78
CA ALA A 166 3.45 -8.35 10.69
C ALA A 166 4.50 -9.39 11.12
N ASP A 167 5.07 -10.14 10.17
CA ASP A 167 6.21 -11.02 10.48
C ASP A 167 7.49 -10.21 10.72
N GLU A 168 7.54 -9.00 10.16
CA GLU A 168 8.60 -8.01 10.41
C GLU A 168 8.05 -6.60 10.20
N PHE A 169 8.39 -5.70 11.11
CA PHE A 169 8.12 -4.27 10.98
C PHE A 169 9.43 -3.51 10.90
N VAL A 170 9.64 -2.80 9.80
CA VAL A 170 10.84 -2.02 9.53
C VAL A 170 10.46 -0.54 9.49
N CYS A 171 11.10 0.27 10.31
CA CYS A 171 10.86 1.70 10.36
C CYS A 171 12.17 2.44 10.50
N ALA A 172 12.43 3.43 9.62
CA ALA A 172 13.67 4.20 9.69
C ALA A 172 13.68 5.16 10.90
N TRP A 173 12.51 5.68 11.28
CA TRP A 173 12.42 6.64 12.40
C TRP A 173 11.12 6.51 13.19
N ILE A 174 11.25 6.27 14.51
CA ILE A 174 10.13 6.29 15.48
C ILE A 174 10.41 7.46 16.45
N PRO A 175 9.84 8.64 16.20
CA PRO A 175 10.11 9.84 16.99
C PRO A 175 9.48 9.77 18.38
N SER A 176 10.03 10.53 19.33
CA SER A 176 9.47 10.65 20.68
C SER A 176 8.15 11.41 20.72
N ARG A 177 7.99 12.40 19.84
CA ARG A 177 6.78 13.19 19.61
C ARG A 177 6.35 13.01 18.16
N PHE A 178 5.08 12.77 17.94
CA PHE A 178 4.49 12.52 16.63
C PHE A 178 3.09 13.14 16.58
N HIS A 179 2.88 14.11 15.71
CA HIS A 179 1.55 14.69 15.45
C HIS A 179 1.00 14.23 14.10
N SER A 180 1.82 14.28 13.06
CA SER A 180 1.45 13.85 11.72
C SER A 180 2.66 13.32 10.94
N VAL A 181 2.42 12.52 9.90
CA VAL A 181 3.48 12.01 9.01
C VAL A 181 4.24 13.16 8.33
N GLY A 182 3.51 14.18 7.88
CA GLY A 182 4.09 15.29 7.11
C GLY A 182 5.15 16.12 7.84
N GLU A 183 5.15 16.13 9.19
CA GLU A 183 6.15 16.85 9.98
C GLU A 183 7.59 16.33 9.81
N PHE A 184 7.75 15.15 9.25
CA PHE A 184 9.04 14.49 9.06
C PHE A 184 9.61 14.67 7.66
N TYR A 185 8.93 15.46 6.81
CA TYR A 185 9.28 15.76 5.45
C TYR A 185 9.40 17.27 5.23
N GLU A 186 10.40 17.71 4.49
CA GLU A 186 10.52 19.11 4.05
C GLU A 186 9.49 19.40 2.94
N ASP A 187 9.35 18.48 1.99
CA ASP A 187 8.29 18.47 0.99
C ASP A 187 7.37 17.27 1.18
N PHE A 188 6.13 17.54 1.61
CA PHE A 188 5.05 16.54 1.75
C PHE A 188 3.85 16.89 0.87
N THR A 189 4.06 17.53 -0.28
CA THR A 189 3.00 17.86 -1.24
C THR A 189 2.21 16.61 -1.65
N GLN A 190 0.96 16.82 -2.04
CA GLN A 190 0.10 15.73 -2.45
C GLN A 190 0.61 15.12 -3.76
N VAL A 191 0.83 13.80 -3.76
CA VAL A 191 1.24 13.05 -4.94
C VAL A 191 0.07 12.95 -5.92
N SER A 192 0.31 13.29 -7.19
CA SER A 192 -0.71 13.20 -8.24
C SER A 192 -0.81 11.78 -8.82
N ASP A 193 -1.92 11.51 -9.52
CA ASP A 193 -2.12 10.21 -10.21
C ASP A 193 -1.10 10.05 -11.35
N GLU A 194 -0.74 11.13 -12.04
CA GLU A 194 0.25 11.14 -13.12
C GLU A 194 1.64 10.77 -12.61
N GLU A 195 2.05 11.27 -11.44
CA GLU A 195 3.31 10.93 -10.80
C GLU A 195 3.34 9.44 -10.44
N VAL A 196 2.25 8.93 -9.87
CA VAL A 196 2.10 7.50 -9.53
C VAL A 196 2.23 6.63 -10.78
N ILE A 197 1.49 6.96 -11.85
CA ILE A 197 1.51 6.22 -13.11
C ILE A 197 2.93 6.20 -13.71
N LYS A 198 3.63 7.34 -13.71
CA LYS A 198 4.99 7.45 -14.24
C LYS A 198 5.97 6.57 -13.46
N MET A 199 5.86 6.49 -12.15
CA MET A 199 6.74 5.64 -11.32
C MET A 199 6.46 4.15 -11.49
N LEU A 200 5.17 3.79 -11.62
CA LEU A 200 4.76 2.40 -11.82
C LEU A 200 5.05 1.89 -13.24
N ASN A 201 5.10 2.78 -14.23
CA ASN A 201 5.32 2.47 -15.65
C ASN A 201 6.53 3.25 -16.18
N PRO A 202 7.79 2.91 -15.79
CA PRO A 202 8.99 3.65 -16.16
C PRO A 202 9.28 3.67 -17.67
N HIS A 203 8.60 2.82 -18.45
CA HIS A 203 8.64 2.80 -19.90
C HIS A 203 7.20 2.92 -20.43
N PRO A 204 6.64 4.15 -20.54
CA PRO A 204 5.35 4.30 -21.20
C PRO A 204 5.48 3.75 -22.64
N PRO A 205 4.44 3.08 -23.17
CA PRO A 205 4.44 2.69 -24.57
C PRO A 205 4.73 3.94 -25.42
N PRO A 206 5.46 3.84 -26.54
CA PRO A 206 5.69 4.99 -27.41
C PRO A 206 4.35 5.61 -27.73
N ALA A 207 4.23 6.93 -27.58
CA ALA A 207 3.04 7.68 -27.94
C ALA A 207 2.69 7.28 -29.37
N GLY A 208 1.49 6.70 -29.55
CA GLY A 208 1.04 6.21 -30.83
C GLY A 208 1.23 7.32 -31.85
N GLY A 209 2.06 7.08 -32.83
CA GLY A 209 2.25 7.98 -33.94
C GLY A 209 0.90 8.20 -34.60
N GLY A 210 0.38 9.40 -34.50
CA GLY A 210 -0.75 9.82 -35.31
C GLY A 210 -0.34 9.61 -36.77
N ASN A 211 -1.01 8.72 -37.44
CA ASN A 211 -0.98 8.70 -38.89
C ASN A 211 -1.64 9.99 -39.36
N GLU A 212 -0.83 10.95 -39.74
CA GLU A 212 -1.26 11.97 -40.70
C GLU A 212 -1.20 11.30 -42.08
N GLU A 213 -2.34 11.04 -42.63
CA GLU A 213 -2.64 11.00 -44.06
C GLU A 213 -3.99 11.69 -44.33
#